data_04b5784f698f21a81bd81196c653717f
#
_entry.id   04b5784f698f21a81bd81196c653717f
#
_cell.length_a   1.000
_cell.length_b   1.000
_cell.length_c   1.000
_cell.angle_alpha   90.00
_cell.angle_beta   90.00
_cell.angle_gamma   90.00
#
_symmetry.space_group_name_H-M   'P 1'
#
loop_
_entity.id
_entity.type
_entity.pdbx_description
1 polymer ?
#
loop_
_entity_poly.entity_id
_entity_poly.type
_entity_poly.pdbx_seq_one_letter_code
_entity_poly.pdbx_strand_id
1 'polypeptide(L)'
;NLLTYSKDGISAYDKDGKQLWNQTYEMQEPIVVSRGGHVAVADYKGCVLYLIGPSGNATTVETNLPILDLDVSSSGIAVAALQDDATIYLRMFSATGDVISEIKTSMQKSGYPLAFSISPDNIKVGVSYLKAEGGKINTSLAFYNFGDVGQNETDNLVSGYDYAGELFPLLFYPNEDNALAVGD
;
A
#
# COMPACT_ATOMS: atom_id res chain seq x y z
N ASN A 1 14.97 -15.36 -2.74
CA ASN A 1 14.80 -15.44 -1.30
C ASN A 1 13.37 -15.91 -0.99
N LEU A 2 13.20 -16.68 0.08
CA LEU A 2 11.90 -17.09 0.61
C LEU A 2 11.63 -16.22 1.86
N LEU A 3 10.42 -15.68 1.96
CA LEU A 3 9.91 -15.04 3.16
C LEU A 3 8.90 -15.96 3.83
N THR A 4 8.99 -16.11 5.14
CA THR A 4 7.97 -16.77 5.96
C THR A 4 7.55 -15.81 7.06
N TYR A 5 6.25 -15.75 7.36
CA TYR A 5 5.74 -14.90 8.41
C TYR A 5 4.63 -15.57 9.21
N SER A 6 4.44 -15.10 10.41
CA SER A 6 3.38 -15.49 11.33
C SER A 6 2.92 -14.27 12.12
N LYS A 7 2.09 -14.47 13.14
CA LYS A 7 1.70 -13.41 14.08
C LYS A 7 2.85 -12.92 14.97
N ASP A 8 3.92 -13.72 15.09
CA ASP A 8 5.03 -13.49 16.02
C ASP A 8 6.30 -12.98 15.33
N GLY A 9 6.30 -12.89 14.01
CA GLY A 9 7.47 -12.41 13.28
C GLY A 9 7.56 -12.83 11.83
N ILE A 10 8.63 -12.38 11.17
CA ILE A 10 8.97 -12.66 9.77
C ILE A 10 10.43 -13.02 9.64
N SER A 11 10.72 -13.97 8.76
CA SER A 11 12.07 -14.44 8.47
C SER A 11 12.33 -14.53 6.97
N ALA A 12 13.55 -14.21 6.57
CA ALA A 12 14.03 -14.40 5.20
C ALA A 12 15.07 -15.52 5.14
N TYR A 13 14.98 -16.30 4.08
CA TYR A 13 15.90 -17.42 3.79
C TYR A 13 16.45 -17.31 2.38
N ASP A 14 17.68 -17.76 2.20
CA ASP A 14 18.27 -17.91 0.87
C ASP A 14 17.72 -19.16 0.14
N LYS A 15 18.19 -19.39 -1.08
CA LYS A 15 17.81 -20.54 -1.92
C LYS A 15 18.23 -21.90 -1.31
N ASP A 16 19.20 -21.94 -0.39
CA ASP A 16 19.72 -23.13 0.26
C ASP A 16 19.04 -23.38 1.63
N GLY A 17 18.05 -22.54 1.99
CA GLY A 17 17.27 -22.62 3.22
C GLY A 17 18.00 -22.05 4.45
N LYS A 18 19.11 -21.36 4.27
CA LYS A 18 19.80 -20.68 5.35
C LYS A 18 19.08 -19.37 5.69
N GLN A 19 18.81 -19.17 6.98
CA GLN A 19 18.21 -17.92 7.45
C GLN A 19 19.16 -16.75 7.23
N LEU A 20 18.67 -15.71 6.54
CA LEU A 20 19.40 -14.49 6.27
C LEU A 20 19.19 -13.48 7.40
N TRP A 21 17.93 -13.28 7.79
CA TRP A 21 17.54 -12.43 8.89
C TRP A 21 16.17 -12.83 9.45
N ASN A 22 15.86 -12.30 10.62
CA ASN A 22 14.56 -12.45 11.25
C ASN A 22 14.19 -11.15 11.99
N GLN A 23 12.90 -10.84 12.03
CA GLN A 23 12.32 -9.76 12.82
C GLN A 23 11.14 -10.31 13.61
N THR A 24 11.09 -9.96 14.90
CA THR A 24 10.00 -10.36 15.79
C THR A 24 9.03 -9.20 15.99
N TYR A 25 7.76 -9.51 16.01
CA TYR A 25 6.67 -8.60 16.34
C TYR A 25 5.54 -9.41 16.98
N GLU A 26 4.50 -8.74 17.47
CA GLU A 26 3.27 -9.38 17.93
C GLU A 26 2.09 -8.71 17.22
N MET A 27 1.39 -9.47 16.37
CA MET A 27 0.29 -9.00 15.54
C MET A 27 -0.86 -9.99 15.57
N GLN A 28 -2.08 -9.50 15.34
CA GLN A 28 -3.28 -10.34 15.26
C GLN A 28 -3.60 -10.75 13.84
N GLU A 29 -3.47 -9.83 12.88
CA GLU A 29 -3.77 -10.01 11.46
C GLU A 29 -2.70 -9.32 10.61
N PRO A 30 -1.48 -9.91 10.48
CA PRO A 30 -0.38 -9.27 9.79
C PRO A 30 -0.64 -9.11 8.29
N ILE A 31 -0.50 -7.89 7.80
CA ILE A 31 -0.41 -7.55 6.38
C ILE A 31 1.08 -7.53 6.04
N VAL A 32 1.49 -8.31 5.03
CA VAL A 32 2.89 -8.40 4.61
C VAL A 32 2.97 -8.19 3.11
N VAL A 33 3.74 -7.21 2.70
CA VAL A 33 4.03 -6.92 1.28
C VAL A 33 5.55 -6.86 1.07
N SER A 34 6.00 -7.32 -0.09
CA SER A 34 7.43 -7.32 -0.39
C SER A 34 7.72 -7.06 -1.87
N ARG A 35 8.75 -6.25 -2.13
CA ARG A 35 9.23 -5.98 -3.49
C ARG A 35 10.73 -5.64 -3.47
N GLY A 36 11.50 -6.21 -4.38
CA GLY A 36 12.94 -5.91 -4.51
C GLY A 36 13.80 -6.20 -3.26
N GLY A 37 13.34 -7.10 -2.37
CA GLY A 37 13.99 -7.39 -1.11
C GLY A 37 13.59 -6.48 0.06
N HIS A 38 12.85 -5.40 -0.19
CA HIS A 38 12.20 -4.61 0.85
C HIS A 38 10.88 -5.25 1.26
N VAL A 39 10.54 -5.11 2.54
CA VAL A 39 9.32 -5.67 3.12
C VAL A 39 8.65 -4.59 3.98
N ALA A 40 7.34 -4.46 3.86
CA ALA A 40 6.53 -3.69 4.79
C ALA A 40 5.57 -4.65 5.51
N VAL A 41 5.48 -4.50 6.83
CA VAL A 41 4.63 -5.34 7.69
C VAL A 41 3.85 -4.45 8.65
N ALA A 42 2.55 -4.68 8.76
CA ALA A 42 1.73 -4.04 9.78
C ALA A 42 0.61 -4.97 10.25
N ASP A 43 0.04 -4.70 11.40
CA ASP A 43 -1.20 -5.36 11.84
C ASP A 43 -2.41 -4.65 11.19
N TYR A 44 -3.35 -5.40 10.63
CA TYR A 44 -4.60 -4.84 10.13
C TYR A 44 -5.34 -4.12 11.26
N LYS A 45 -5.68 -2.84 11.03
CA LYS A 45 -6.22 -1.91 12.03
C LYS A 45 -5.30 -1.60 13.22
N GLY A 46 -4.06 -2.05 13.19
CA GLY A 46 -3.01 -1.56 14.08
C GLY A 46 -2.45 -0.22 13.63
N CYS A 47 -1.58 0.37 14.46
CA CYS A 47 -0.97 1.68 14.20
C CYS A 47 0.56 1.61 14.09
N VAL A 48 1.12 0.41 13.94
CA VAL A 48 2.58 0.20 13.82
C VAL A 48 2.90 -0.42 12.49
N LEU A 49 3.82 0.20 11.77
CA LEU A 49 4.37 -0.25 10.50
C LEU A 49 5.85 -0.57 10.66
N TYR A 50 6.28 -1.74 10.21
CA TYR A 50 7.68 -2.12 10.10
C TYR A 50 8.13 -2.05 8.66
N LEU A 51 9.16 -1.26 8.39
CA LEU A 51 9.85 -1.18 7.11
C LEU A 51 11.18 -1.93 7.22
N ILE A 52 11.34 -3.01 6.46
CA ILE A 52 12.48 -3.90 6.57
C ILE A 52 13.25 -3.88 5.25
N GLY A 53 14.51 -3.50 5.34
CA GLY A 53 15.42 -3.48 4.20
C GLY A 53 15.94 -4.87 3.81
N PRO A 54 16.61 -5.00 2.67
CA PRO A 54 17.10 -6.29 2.14
C PRO A 54 18.04 -7.06 3.08
N SER A 55 18.76 -6.35 3.95
CA SER A 55 19.68 -6.92 4.96
C SER A 55 18.99 -7.26 6.29
N GLY A 56 17.67 -7.03 6.40
CA GLY A 56 16.90 -7.29 7.61
C GLY A 56 16.91 -6.14 8.63
N ASN A 57 17.53 -5.01 8.33
CA ASN A 57 17.41 -3.82 9.17
C ASN A 57 15.97 -3.29 9.11
N ALA A 58 15.35 -3.16 10.28
CA ALA A 58 13.97 -2.71 10.41
C ALA A 58 13.89 -1.29 10.98
N THR A 59 13.01 -0.49 10.39
CA THR A 59 12.55 0.79 10.94
C THR A 59 11.11 0.63 11.38
N THR A 60 10.80 1.06 12.61
CA THR A 60 9.43 1.07 13.15
C THR A 60 8.84 2.46 13.00
N VAL A 61 7.62 2.52 12.46
CA VAL A 61 6.87 3.76 12.26
C VAL A 61 5.54 3.67 13.00
N GLU A 62 5.24 4.64 13.83
CA GLU A 62 3.92 4.82 14.44
C GLU A 62 3.07 5.70 13.52
N THR A 63 2.00 5.14 12.97
CA THR A 63 1.14 5.84 12.01
C THR A 63 0.12 6.76 12.68
N ASN A 64 -0.15 6.57 13.98
CA ASN A 64 -1.18 7.25 14.79
C ASN A 64 -2.62 7.04 14.27
N LEU A 65 -2.80 6.32 13.18
CA LEU A 65 -4.09 5.95 12.61
C LEU A 65 -4.06 4.47 12.24
N PRO A 66 -5.21 3.77 12.33
CA PRO A 66 -5.32 2.37 11.93
C PRO A 66 -4.95 2.13 10.48
N ILE A 67 -4.11 1.12 10.25
CA ILE A 67 -3.65 0.71 8.92
C ILE A 67 -4.67 -0.26 8.32
N LEU A 68 -5.16 0.04 7.12
CA LEU A 68 -6.07 -0.85 6.38
C LEU A 68 -5.32 -1.75 5.40
N ASP A 69 -4.28 -1.22 4.76
CA ASP A 69 -3.52 -1.93 3.75
C ASP A 69 -2.17 -1.25 3.50
N LEU A 70 -1.25 -1.96 2.84
CA LEU A 70 0.12 -1.53 2.56
C LEU A 70 0.53 -1.88 1.12
N ASP A 71 1.44 -1.10 0.54
CA ASP A 71 2.31 -1.53 -0.55
C ASP A 71 3.73 -0.98 -0.35
N VAL A 72 4.72 -1.63 -0.96
CA VAL A 72 6.14 -1.24 -0.90
C VAL A 72 6.77 -1.32 -2.28
N SER A 73 7.60 -0.34 -2.60
CA SER A 73 8.39 -0.34 -3.83
C SER A 73 9.70 -1.11 -3.68
N SER A 74 10.37 -1.35 -4.81
CA SER A 74 11.70 -1.98 -4.85
C SER A 74 12.82 -1.11 -4.25
N SER A 75 12.58 0.17 -4.02
CA SER A 75 13.49 1.10 -3.33
C SER A 75 13.19 1.27 -1.85
N GLY A 76 12.15 0.59 -1.32
CA GLY A 76 11.77 0.63 0.09
C GLY A 76 10.84 1.78 0.47
N ILE A 77 10.31 2.53 -0.50
CA ILE A 77 9.23 3.48 -0.25
C ILE A 77 7.94 2.71 -0.04
N ALA A 78 7.26 2.98 1.07
CA ALA A 78 6.00 2.34 1.41
C ALA A 78 4.83 3.31 1.30
N VAL A 79 3.66 2.80 0.94
CA VAL A 79 2.39 3.51 1.01
C VAL A 79 1.47 2.74 1.97
N ALA A 80 0.84 3.45 2.89
CA ALA A 80 -0.17 2.89 3.78
C ALA A 80 -1.51 3.60 3.59
N ALA A 81 -2.59 2.83 3.53
CA ALA A 81 -3.95 3.33 3.66
C ALA A 81 -4.30 3.39 5.15
N LEU A 82 -4.50 4.60 5.67
CA LEU A 82 -4.78 4.88 7.07
C LEU A 82 -6.22 5.39 7.22
N GLN A 83 -6.94 4.91 8.22
CA GLN A 83 -8.34 5.26 8.44
C GLN A 83 -8.52 6.23 9.60
N ASP A 84 -9.29 7.30 9.37
CA ASP A 84 -9.82 8.21 10.37
C ASP A 84 -11.32 8.41 10.11
N ASP A 85 -12.15 7.67 10.83
CA ASP A 85 -13.59 7.57 10.57
C ASP A 85 -13.93 7.26 9.10
N ALA A 86 -14.56 8.20 8.40
CA ALA A 86 -14.90 8.09 6.97
C ALA A 86 -13.82 8.66 6.03
N THR A 87 -12.68 9.05 6.57
CA THR A 87 -11.54 9.58 5.82
C THR A 87 -10.47 8.50 5.69
N ILE A 88 -9.90 8.39 4.51
CA ILE A 88 -8.73 7.55 4.25
C ILE A 88 -7.56 8.46 3.86
N TYR A 89 -6.44 8.26 4.52
CA TYR A 89 -5.17 8.89 4.18
C TYR A 89 -4.30 7.87 3.46
N LEU A 90 -3.88 8.17 2.24
CA LEU A 90 -2.81 7.45 1.57
C LEU A 90 -1.51 8.16 1.91
N ARG A 91 -0.77 7.61 2.86
CA ARG A 91 0.47 8.20 3.37
C ARG A 91 1.67 7.43 2.84
N MET A 92 2.60 8.17 2.27
CA MET A 92 3.84 7.64 1.71
C MET A 92 4.99 7.85 2.70
N PHE A 93 5.77 6.80 2.92
CA PHE A 93 6.91 6.79 3.83
C PHE A 93 8.21 6.47 3.07
N SER A 94 9.30 7.14 3.45
CA SER A 94 10.64 6.76 3.02
C SER A 94 11.05 5.42 3.65
N ALA A 95 12.12 4.81 3.15
CA ALA A 95 12.71 3.60 3.74
C ALA A 95 13.21 3.82 5.19
N THR A 96 13.40 5.08 5.61
CA THR A 96 13.78 5.49 6.97
C THR A 96 12.58 5.83 7.85
N GLY A 97 11.36 5.74 7.32
CA GLY A 97 10.11 5.96 8.06
C GLY A 97 9.62 7.41 8.08
N ASP A 98 10.30 8.31 7.37
CA ASP A 98 9.86 9.70 7.26
C ASP A 98 8.65 9.82 6.33
N VAL A 99 7.68 10.65 6.68
CA VAL A 99 6.53 10.95 5.81
C VAL A 99 7.00 11.79 4.62
N ILE A 100 6.83 11.25 3.41
CA ILE A 100 7.19 11.93 2.15
C ILE A 100 6.01 12.74 1.64
N SER A 101 4.82 12.15 1.65
CA SER A 101 3.60 12.76 1.12
C SER A 101 2.36 12.10 1.70
N GLU A 102 1.23 12.78 1.58
CA GLU A 102 -0.07 12.29 2.03
C GLU A 102 -1.18 12.81 1.14
N ILE A 103 -2.11 11.94 0.78
CA ILE A 103 -3.37 12.29 0.11
C ILE A 103 -4.52 11.95 1.03
N LYS A 104 -5.49 12.85 1.11
CA LYS A 104 -6.73 12.66 1.83
C LYS A 104 -7.85 12.29 0.88
N THR A 105 -8.49 11.15 1.11
CA THR A 105 -9.67 10.71 0.36
C THR A 105 -10.86 10.52 1.31
N SER A 106 -12.07 10.45 0.77
CA SER A 106 -13.28 10.26 1.56
C SER A 106 -14.02 9.02 1.08
N MET A 107 -14.38 8.12 2.00
CA MET A 107 -15.18 6.95 1.67
C MET A 107 -16.53 7.31 1.03
N GLN A 108 -17.11 8.47 1.37
CA GLN A 108 -18.36 8.93 0.77
C GLN A 108 -18.21 9.35 -0.68
N LYS A 109 -17.07 9.99 -1.04
CA LYS A 109 -16.80 10.48 -2.40
C LYS A 109 -16.10 9.43 -3.26
N SER A 110 -14.98 8.90 -2.77
CA SER A 110 -14.13 7.99 -3.51
C SER A 110 -14.53 6.52 -3.36
N GLY A 111 -15.12 6.15 -2.24
CA GLY A 111 -15.41 4.75 -1.87
C GLY A 111 -14.37 4.17 -0.92
N TYR A 112 -14.49 2.87 -0.62
CA TYR A 112 -13.54 2.13 0.20
C TYR A 112 -12.35 1.69 -0.67
N PRO A 113 -11.10 1.94 -0.29
CA PRO A 113 -9.93 1.47 -1.02
C PRO A 113 -9.86 -0.06 -0.91
N LEU A 114 -10.09 -0.74 -2.03
CA LEU A 114 -10.10 -2.21 -2.12
C LEU A 114 -8.71 -2.76 -2.41
N ALA A 115 -7.96 -2.07 -3.26
CA ALA A 115 -6.59 -2.40 -3.61
C ALA A 115 -5.84 -1.13 -4.02
N PHE A 116 -4.55 -1.09 -3.80
CA PHE A 116 -3.69 -0.04 -4.35
C PHE A 116 -2.28 -0.57 -4.61
N SER A 117 -1.54 0.16 -5.41
CA SER A 117 -0.15 -0.17 -5.71
C SER A 117 0.65 1.08 -6.01
N ILE A 118 1.93 1.07 -5.60
CA ILE A 118 2.92 2.08 -5.95
C ILE A 118 3.66 1.67 -7.23
N SER A 119 3.88 2.63 -8.14
CA SER A 119 4.66 2.41 -9.35
C SER A 119 6.15 2.20 -9.05
N PRO A 120 6.90 1.52 -9.94
CA PRO A 120 8.34 1.26 -9.75
C PRO A 120 9.19 2.52 -9.62
N ASP A 121 8.78 3.64 -10.24
CA ASP A 121 9.44 4.95 -10.12
C ASP A 121 9.15 5.69 -8.81
N ASN A 122 8.26 5.14 -7.95
CA ASN A 122 7.81 5.70 -6.69
C ASN A 122 7.03 7.03 -6.80
N ILE A 123 6.57 7.38 -7.98
CA ILE A 123 5.90 8.66 -8.23
C ILE A 123 4.39 8.51 -8.26
N LYS A 124 3.88 7.34 -8.69
CA LYS A 124 2.45 7.12 -8.89
C LYS A 124 1.89 6.10 -7.92
N VAL A 125 0.66 6.33 -7.49
CA VAL A 125 -0.15 5.36 -6.74
C VAL A 125 -1.47 5.18 -7.45
N GLY A 126 -1.77 3.95 -7.85
CA GLY A 126 -3.08 3.57 -8.35
C GLY A 126 -3.93 3.01 -7.21
N VAL A 127 -5.20 3.33 -7.18
CA VAL A 127 -6.15 2.86 -6.16
C VAL A 127 -7.42 2.38 -6.85
N SER A 128 -7.88 1.21 -6.45
CA SER A 128 -9.21 0.68 -6.79
C SER A 128 -10.15 0.95 -5.63
N TYR A 129 -11.16 1.77 -5.84
CA TYR A 129 -12.16 2.12 -4.83
C TYR A 129 -13.46 1.38 -5.08
N LEU A 130 -13.98 0.75 -4.04
CA LEU A 130 -15.29 0.11 -4.04
C LEU A 130 -16.37 1.10 -3.57
N LYS A 131 -17.41 1.29 -4.37
CA LYS A 131 -18.61 2.04 -4.02
C LYS A 131 -19.86 1.15 -4.07
N ALA A 132 -20.73 1.31 -3.09
CA ALA A 132 -22.05 0.69 -3.10
C ALA A 132 -23.10 1.80 -3.23
N GLU A 133 -23.76 1.90 -4.39
CA GLU A 133 -24.78 2.89 -4.67
C GLU A 133 -26.03 2.21 -5.26
N GLY A 134 -27.21 2.50 -4.69
CA GLY A 134 -28.47 1.96 -5.20
C GLY A 134 -28.56 0.43 -5.22
N GLY A 135 -27.85 -0.27 -4.32
CA GLY A 135 -27.79 -1.73 -4.27
C GLY A 135 -26.89 -2.36 -5.35
N LYS A 136 -26.10 -1.54 -6.05
CA LYS A 136 -25.11 -1.98 -7.03
C LYS A 136 -23.69 -1.71 -6.51
N ILE A 137 -22.78 -2.58 -6.89
CA ILE A 137 -21.35 -2.41 -6.66
C ILE A 137 -20.76 -1.72 -7.90
N ASN A 138 -19.96 -0.68 -7.67
CA ASN A 138 -19.22 0.04 -8.70
C ASN A 138 -17.78 0.16 -8.24
N THR A 139 -16.85 0.17 -9.18
CA THR A 139 -15.43 0.44 -8.88
C THR A 139 -14.99 1.73 -9.57
N SER A 140 -14.26 2.56 -8.83
CA SER A 140 -13.52 3.70 -9.38
C SER A 140 -12.04 3.41 -9.29
N LEU A 141 -11.33 3.43 -10.42
CA LEU A 141 -9.87 3.42 -10.46
C LEU A 141 -9.37 4.87 -10.46
N ALA A 142 -8.54 5.23 -9.51
CA ALA A 142 -7.95 6.56 -9.40
C ALA A 142 -6.42 6.46 -9.42
N PHE A 143 -5.78 7.38 -10.12
CA PHE A 143 -4.33 7.43 -10.25
C PHE A 143 -3.83 8.78 -9.74
N TYR A 144 -2.98 8.71 -8.73
CA TYR A 144 -2.36 9.85 -8.08
C TYR A 144 -0.89 9.96 -8.49
N ASN A 145 -0.41 11.19 -8.65
CA ASN A 145 0.99 11.46 -8.98
C ASN A 145 1.62 12.37 -7.92
N PHE A 146 2.65 11.89 -7.24
CA PHE A 146 3.36 12.61 -6.18
C PHE A 146 4.57 13.41 -6.68
N GLY A 147 4.86 13.34 -7.98
CA GLY A 147 5.87 14.16 -8.64
C GLY A 147 5.32 15.49 -9.16
N ASP A 148 6.12 16.19 -9.95
CA ASP A 148 5.83 17.53 -10.46
C ASP A 148 4.50 17.64 -11.22
N VAL A 149 4.09 16.58 -11.90
CA VAL A 149 2.82 16.55 -12.66
C VAL A 149 1.63 16.65 -11.71
N GLY A 150 1.63 15.88 -10.61
CA GLY A 150 0.53 15.85 -9.68
C GLY A 150 0.47 17.05 -8.74
N GLN A 151 1.57 17.77 -8.52
CA GLN A 151 1.60 18.96 -7.66
C GLN A 151 0.71 20.10 -8.19
N ASN A 152 0.37 20.10 -9.47
CA ASN A 152 -0.52 21.08 -10.10
C ASN A 152 -1.98 20.63 -10.11
N GLU A 153 -2.28 19.41 -9.66
CA GLU A 153 -3.62 18.83 -9.65
C GLU A 153 -4.21 18.80 -8.23
N THR A 154 -5.54 18.90 -8.15
CA THR A 154 -6.23 18.79 -6.86
C THR A 154 -6.04 17.40 -6.26
N ASP A 155 -5.51 17.34 -5.03
CA ASP A 155 -5.23 16.10 -4.31
C ASP A 155 -4.31 15.14 -5.09
N ASN A 156 -3.44 15.67 -5.97
CA ASN A 156 -2.53 14.91 -6.82
C ASN A 156 -3.23 13.92 -7.80
N LEU A 157 -4.54 14.01 -7.98
CA LEU A 157 -5.32 13.12 -8.85
C LEU A 157 -5.10 13.49 -10.33
N VAL A 158 -4.47 12.60 -11.09
CA VAL A 158 -4.15 12.84 -12.51
C VAL A 158 -5.10 12.14 -13.48
N SER A 159 -5.74 11.04 -13.05
CA SER A 159 -6.77 10.37 -13.85
C SER A 159 -7.67 9.48 -13.00
N GLY A 160 -8.88 9.22 -13.51
CA GLY A 160 -9.84 8.33 -12.87
C GLY A 160 -10.77 7.70 -13.89
N TYR A 161 -11.25 6.48 -13.59
CA TYR A 161 -12.13 5.69 -14.44
C TYR A 161 -13.18 5.00 -13.57
N ASP A 162 -14.45 5.08 -13.96
CA ASP A 162 -15.55 4.45 -13.25
C ASP A 162 -16.09 3.24 -14.03
N TYR A 163 -16.27 2.14 -13.31
CA TYR A 163 -16.77 0.87 -13.84
C TYR A 163 -18.02 0.42 -13.07
N ALA A 164 -19.15 0.38 -13.75
CA ALA A 164 -20.44 0.02 -13.16
C ALA A 164 -20.63 -1.50 -13.20
N GLY A 165 -20.84 -2.11 -12.03
CA GLY A 165 -21.09 -3.53 -11.90
C GLY A 165 -19.86 -4.42 -12.02
N GLU A 166 -18.67 -3.83 -12.02
CA GLU A 166 -17.39 -4.55 -12.06
C GLU A 166 -16.63 -4.34 -10.75
N LEU A 167 -15.84 -5.34 -10.36
CA LEU A 167 -15.00 -5.30 -9.16
C LEU A 167 -13.56 -5.58 -9.55
N PHE A 168 -12.63 -4.69 -9.12
CA PHE A 168 -11.19 -4.86 -9.34
C PHE A 168 -10.46 -5.02 -8.00
N PRO A 169 -10.42 -6.26 -7.45
CA PRO A 169 -9.78 -6.53 -6.16
C PRO A 169 -8.26 -6.58 -6.22
N LEU A 170 -7.67 -6.51 -7.40
CA LEU A 170 -6.23 -6.51 -7.60
C LEU A 170 -5.83 -5.38 -8.54
N LEU A 171 -4.85 -4.58 -8.10
CA LEU A 171 -4.21 -3.53 -8.87
C LEU A 171 -2.70 -3.61 -8.67
N PHE A 172 -1.93 -3.52 -9.75
CA PHE A 172 -0.47 -3.48 -9.67
C PHE A 172 0.15 -2.80 -10.88
N TYR A 173 1.38 -2.31 -10.71
CA TYR A 173 2.19 -1.73 -11.76
C TYR A 173 3.22 -2.75 -12.27
N PRO A 174 3.09 -3.29 -13.50
CA PRO A 174 4.11 -4.13 -14.12
C PRO A 174 5.35 -3.32 -14.55
N ASN A 175 5.19 -2.04 -14.81
CA ASN A 175 6.25 -1.07 -15.12
C ASN A 175 5.80 0.35 -14.74
N GLU A 176 6.65 1.35 -15.01
CA GLU A 176 6.40 2.74 -14.60
C GLU A 176 5.17 3.37 -15.28
N ASP A 177 4.88 2.97 -16.52
CA ASP A 177 3.86 3.63 -17.37
C ASP A 177 2.51 2.93 -17.38
N ASN A 178 2.44 1.67 -16.94
CA ASN A 178 1.22 0.87 -17.03
C ASN A 178 0.80 0.33 -15.68
N ALA A 179 -0.48 0.47 -15.38
CA ALA A 179 -1.14 -0.23 -14.28
C ALA A 179 -2.07 -1.31 -14.84
N LEU A 180 -2.18 -2.43 -14.15
CA LEU A 180 -3.13 -3.50 -14.44
C LEU A 180 -4.10 -3.63 -13.27
N ALA A 181 -5.39 -3.52 -13.58
CA ALA A 181 -6.47 -3.86 -12.66
C ALA A 181 -7.07 -5.19 -13.13
N VAL A 182 -7.23 -6.13 -12.20
CA VAL A 182 -7.80 -7.45 -12.49
C VAL A 182 -9.15 -7.52 -11.81
N GLY A 183 -10.17 -7.78 -12.60
CA GLY A 183 -11.56 -7.91 -12.19
C GLY A 183 -12.08 -9.32 -12.34
N ASP A 184 -13.27 -9.56 -11.77
CA ASP A 184 -14.07 -10.77 -11.94
C ASP A 184 -14.89 -10.74 -13.23
#